data_e10aadc57d687d107bfc920672b79c8d
#
_entry.id   e10aadc57d687d107bfc920672b79c8d
#
_cell.length_a   1.000
_cell.length_b   1.000
_cell.length_c   1.000
_cell.angle_alpha   90.00
_cell.angle_beta   90.00
_cell.angle_gamma   90.00
#
_symmetry.space_group_name_H-M   'P 1'
#
loop_
_entity.id
_entity.type
_entity.pdbx_description
1 polymer ?
#
loop_
_entity_poly.entity_id
_entity_poly.type
_entity_poly.pdbx_seq_one_letter_code
_entity_poly.pdbx_strand_id
1 'polypeptide(L)'
;AETFRIRQLYTDAASAYLEGYQKYPKSEKAPINLLKLGVSLVQIGEKDQGCLMIAGVKKQYPNATQSVLQKAKYEEKKFECNKENS
;
A
#
# COMPACT_ATOMS: atom_id res chain seq x y z
N ALA A 1 18.27 15.83 -6.80
CA ALA A 1 17.72 15.92 -8.16
C ALA A 1 16.93 14.66 -8.48
N GLU A 2 17.57 13.50 -8.34
CA GLU A 2 16.90 12.25 -8.65
C GLU A 2 15.82 11.92 -7.64
N THR A 3 16.02 12.34 -6.41
CA THR A 3 15.06 12.10 -5.34
C THR A 3 13.69 12.68 -5.67
N PHE A 4 13.69 13.88 -6.22
CA PHE A 4 12.43 14.53 -6.59
C PHE A 4 11.70 13.75 -7.68
N ARG A 5 12.45 13.29 -8.68
CA ARG A 5 11.86 12.54 -9.79
C ARG A 5 11.27 11.22 -9.31
N ILE A 6 12.01 10.52 -8.45
CA ILE A 6 11.54 9.25 -7.91
C ILE A 6 10.30 9.45 -7.08
N ARG A 7 10.28 10.50 -6.26
CA ARG A 7 9.11 10.82 -5.46
C ARG A 7 7.90 11.07 -6.33
N GLN A 8 8.11 11.80 -7.44
CA GLN A 8 7.01 12.11 -8.35
C GLN A 8 6.46 10.84 -8.98
N LEU A 9 7.31 9.89 -9.32
CA LEU A 9 6.87 8.62 -9.88
C LEU A 9 6.00 7.86 -8.90
N TYR A 10 6.40 7.81 -7.64
CA TYR A 10 5.62 7.10 -6.62
C TYR A 10 4.33 7.85 -6.31
N THR A 11 4.35 9.17 -6.35
CA THR A 11 3.15 9.97 -6.13
C THR A 11 2.12 9.69 -7.23
N ASP A 12 2.58 9.67 -8.46
CA ASP A 12 1.71 9.38 -9.59
C ASP A 12 1.16 7.96 -9.50
N ALA A 13 2.02 7.02 -9.13
CA ALA A 13 1.59 5.63 -8.96
C ALA A 13 0.56 5.51 -7.85
N ALA A 14 0.77 6.19 -6.75
CA ALA A 14 -0.16 6.16 -5.63
C ALA A 14 -1.53 6.68 -6.06
N SER A 15 -1.55 7.76 -6.82
CA SER A 15 -2.80 8.32 -7.32
C SER A 15 -3.53 7.33 -8.20
N ALA A 16 -2.79 6.65 -9.09
CA ALA A 16 -3.39 5.67 -9.99
C ALA A 16 -3.97 4.49 -9.21
N TYR A 17 -3.23 3.98 -8.23
CA TYR A 17 -3.71 2.86 -7.43
C TYR A 17 -4.92 3.25 -6.60
N LEU A 18 -4.91 4.46 -6.06
CA LEU A 18 -6.04 4.95 -5.28
C LEU A 18 -7.30 5.04 -6.16
N GLU A 19 -7.14 5.57 -7.35
CA GLU A 19 -8.26 5.67 -8.28
C GLU A 19 -8.82 4.30 -8.62
N GLY A 20 -7.94 3.35 -8.93
CA GLY A 20 -8.37 1.99 -9.23
C GLY A 20 -9.10 1.36 -8.07
N TYR A 21 -8.59 1.55 -6.87
CA TYR A 21 -9.21 1.01 -5.68
C TYR A 21 -10.59 1.63 -5.43
N GLN A 22 -10.70 2.94 -5.61
CA GLN A 22 -11.97 3.63 -5.38
C GLN A 22 -13.02 3.27 -6.42
N LYS A 23 -12.60 3.10 -7.67
CA LYS A 23 -13.54 2.76 -8.75
C LYS A 23 -13.97 1.30 -8.69
N TYR A 24 -13.07 0.42 -8.34
CA TYR A 24 -13.34 -1.02 -8.37
C TYR A 24 -12.96 -1.68 -7.05
N PRO A 25 -13.62 -1.27 -5.96
CA PRO A 25 -13.25 -1.79 -4.62
C PRO A 25 -13.55 -3.28 -4.45
N LYS A 26 -14.37 -3.85 -5.32
CA LYS A 26 -14.71 -5.27 -5.24
C LYS A 26 -14.02 -6.10 -6.31
N SER A 27 -13.14 -5.49 -7.08
CA SER A 27 -12.38 -6.18 -8.09
C SER A 27 -11.37 -7.13 -7.45
N GLU A 28 -10.98 -8.15 -8.20
CA GLU A 28 -9.94 -9.06 -7.74
C GLU A 28 -8.63 -8.33 -7.50
N LYS A 29 -8.43 -7.23 -8.20
CA LYS A 29 -7.20 -6.44 -8.07
C LYS A 29 -7.27 -5.38 -6.97
N ALA A 30 -8.43 -5.22 -6.36
CA ALA A 30 -8.56 -4.20 -5.32
C ALA A 30 -7.58 -4.41 -4.15
N PRO A 31 -7.41 -5.64 -3.63
CA PRO A 31 -6.43 -5.84 -2.57
C PRO A 31 -5.02 -5.50 -3.00
N ILE A 32 -4.67 -5.86 -4.23
CA ILE A 32 -3.34 -5.55 -4.77
C ILE A 32 -3.17 -4.05 -4.92
N ASN A 33 -4.19 -3.37 -5.42
CA ASN A 33 -4.13 -1.91 -5.59
C ASN A 33 -3.96 -1.22 -4.24
N LEU A 34 -4.68 -1.68 -3.23
CA LEU A 34 -4.58 -1.12 -1.89
C LEU A 34 -3.18 -1.32 -1.32
N LEU A 35 -2.64 -2.52 -1.51
CA LEU A 35 -1.29 -2.82 -1.05
C LEU A 35 -0.26 -1.95 -1.73
N LYS A 36 -0.35 -1.83 -3.05
CA LYS A 36 0.60 -1.02 -3.80
C LYS A 36 0.48 0.45 -3.46
N LEU A 37 -0.74 0.91 -3.21
CA LEU A 37 -0.96 2.27 -2.76
C LEU A 37 -0.21 2.52 -1.45
N GLY A 38 -0.35 1.60 -0.50
CA GLY A 38 0.34 1.74 0.77
C GLY A 38 1.85 1.76 0.62
N VAL A 39 2.38 0.86 -0.21
CA VAL A 39 3.83 0.82 -0.44
C VAL A 39 4.30 2.13 -1.07
N SER A 40 3.58 2.65 -2.05
CA SER A 40 3.95 3.89 -2.70
C SER A 40 3.95 5.05 -1.71
N LEU A 41 2.97 5.09 -0.81
CA LEU A 41 2.91 6.14 0.20
C LEU A 41 4.12 6.09 1.13
N VAL A 42 4.53 4.89 1.53
CA VAL A 42 5.72 4.75 2.36
C VAL A 42 6.95 5.28 1.61
N GLN A 43 7.02 5.00 0.33
CA GLN A 43 8.19 5.40 -0.46
C GLN A 43 8.30 6.92 -0.61
N ILE A 44 7.19 7.64 -0.58
CA ILE A 44 7.23 9.10 -0.70
C ILE A 44 7.29 9.79 0.66
N GLY A 45 7.49 9.03 1.73
CA GLY A 45 7.64 9.61 3.05
C GLY A 45 6.38 9.66 3.88
N GLU A 46 5.26 9.17 3.35
CA GLU A 46 3.99 9.11 4.08
C GLU A 46 3.87 7.74 4.74
N LYS A 47 4.79 7.45 5.63
CA LYS A 47 4.89 6.13 6.24
C LYS A 47 3.63 5.75 7.01
N ASP A 48 3.12 6.69 7.81
CA ASP A 48 1.93 6.40 8.61
C ASP A 48 0.74 6.03 7.74
N GLN A 49 0.52 6.81 6.69
CA GLN A 49 -0.57 6.54 5.76
C GLN A 49 -0.34 5.23 5.02
N GLY A 50 0.90 5.00 4.58
CA GLY A 50 1.23 3.78 3.88
C GLY A 50 1.01 2.56 4.74
N CYS A 51 1.45 2.61 5.99
CA CYS A 51 1.25 1.49 6.91
C CYS A 51 -0.23 1.23 7.15
N LEU A 52 -1.04 2.28 7.26
CA LEU A 52 -2.47 2.12 7.42
C LEU A 52 -3.10 1.42 6.22
N MET A 53 -2.65 1.79 5.02
CA MET A 53 -3.18 1.17 3.80
C MET A 53 -2.79 -0.30 3.73
N ILE A 54 -1.55 -0.61 4.06
CA ILE A 54 -1.08 -1.99 4.02
C ILE A 54 -1.84 -2.84 5.05
N ALA A 55 -2.02 -2.31 6.24
CA ALA A 55 -2.79 -3.01 7.27
C ALA A 55 -4.25 -3.16 6.84
N GLY A 56 -4.76 -2.19 6.10
CA GLY A 56 -6.13 -2.23 5.62
C GLY A 56 -6.40 -3.35 4.63
N VAL A 57 -5.38 -3.81 3.92
CA VAL A 57 -5.55 -4.93 2.99
C VAL A 57 -6.11 -6.13 3.71
N LYS A 58 -5.51 -6.48 4.83
CA LYS A 58 -5.93 -7.63 5.60
C LYS A 58 -7.32 -7.42 6.22
N LYS A 59 -7.59 -6.20 6.67
CA LYS A 59 -8.86 -5.91 7.32
C LYS A 59 -10.03 -5.87 6.33
N GLN A 60 -9.82 -5.24 5.19
CA GLN A 60 -10.89 -5.07 4.22
C GLN A 60 -11.05 -6.26 3.29
N TYR A 61 -9.98 -6.99 3.08
CA TYR A 61 -10.00 -8.13 2.15
C TYR A 61 -9.43 -9.38 2.81
N PRO A 62 -10.07 -9.86 3.88
CA PRO A 62 -9.56 -11.04 4.57
C PRO A 62 -9.58 -12.29 3.69
N ASN A 63 -10.38 -12.27 2.62
CA ASN A 63 -10.47 -13.37 1.67
C ASN A 63 -9.55 -13.22 0.47
N ALA A 64 -8.66 -12.23 0.50
CA ALA A 64 -7.70 -12.06 -0.58
C ALA A 64 -6.78 -13.28 -0.66
N THR A 65 -6.14 -13.46 -1.82
CA THR A 65 -5.25 -14.59 -1.99
C THR A 65 -4.13 -14.54 -0.95
N GLN A 66 -3.65 -15.73 -0.60
CA GLN A 66 -2.56 -15.83 0.36
C GLN A 66 -1.34 -15.05 -0.10
N SER A 67 -1.10 -15.05 -1.40
CA SER A 67 0.03 -14.35 -1.98
C SER A 67 -0.02 -12.86 -1.63
N VAL A 68 -1.19 -12.25 -1.78
CA VAL A 68 -1.36 -10.83 -1.48
C VAL A 68 -1.24 -10.58 0.03
N LEU A 69 -1.88 -11.42 0.84
CA LEU A 69 -1.85 -11.26 2.28
C LEU A 69 -0.43 -11.39 2.83
N GLN A 70 0.32 -12.37 2.32
CA GLN A 70 1.70 -12.57 2.72
C GLN A 70 2.57 -11.39 2.33
N LYS A 71 2.33 -10.85 1.14
CA LYS A 71 3.09 -9.70 0.68
C LYS A 71 2.80 -8.47 1.54
N ALA A 72 1.54 -8.29 1.92
CA ALA A 72 1.18 -7.18 2.80
C ALA A 72 1.90 -7.31 4.14
N LYS A 73 1.91 -8.51 4.69
CA LYS A 73 2.58 -8.77 5.94
C LYS A 73 4.09 -8.53 5.82
N TYR A 74 4.65 -8.96 4.70
CA TYR A 74 6.08 -8.75 4.45
C TYR A 74 6.41 -7.27 4.39
N GLU A 75 5.59 -6.48 3.70
CA GLU A 75 5.84 -5.05 3.59
C GLU A 75 5.67 -4.34 4.92
N GLU A 76 4.68 -4.75 5.72
CA GLU A 76 4.52 -4.19 7.05
C GLU A 76 5.77 -4.39 7.89
N LYS A 77 6.35 -5.57 7.79
CA LYS A 77 7.55 -5.91 8.53
C LYS A 77 8.76 -5.16 7.98
N LYS A 78 8.85 -5.08 6.66
CA LYS A 78 9.95 -4.40 6.00
C LYS A 78 9.99 -2.92 6.37
N PHE A 79 8.84 -2.28 6.43
CA PHE A 79 8.75 -0.87 6.77
C PHE A 79 8.60 -0.63 8.26
N GLU A 80 8.66 -1.69 9.05
CA GLU A 80 8.57 -1.59 10.51
C GLU A 80 7.31 -0.89 10.98
N CYS A 81 6.21 -1.17 10.31
CA CYS A 81 4.93 -0.56 10.66
C CYS A 81 4.50 -0.90 12.08
N ASN A 82 4.83 -2.09 12.53
CA ASN A 82 4.43 -2.53 13.86
C ASN A 82 5.22 -1.87 14.98
N LYS A 83 6.39 -1.36 14.67
CA LYS A 83 7.23 -0.70 15.67
C LYS A 83 6.63 0.60 16.15
N GLU A 84 5.85 1.24 15.28
CA GLU A 84 5.25 2.52 15.60
C GLU A 84 4.26 2.43 16.74
N ASN A 85 3.73 1.24 16.95
CA ASN A 85 2.69 1.03 17.96
C ASN A 85 3.23 0.57 19.30
N SER A 86 4.53 0.46 19.41
CA SER A 86 5.14 -0.01 20.66
C SER A 86 5.28 1.07 21.68
#